data_c11f9b5e5b771092427e970a196e114c
#
_entry.id   c11f9b5e5b771092427e970a196e114c
#
_cell.length_a   1.000
_cell.length_b   1.000
_cell.length_c   1.000
_cell.angle_alpha   90.00
_cell.angle_beta   90.00
_cell.angle_gamma   90.00
#
_symmetry.space_group_name_H-M   'P 1'
#
loop_
_entity.id
_entity.type
_entity.pdbx_description
1 polymer ?
#
loop_
_entity_poly.entity_id
_entity_poly.type
_entity_poly.pdbx_seq_one_letter_code
_entity_poly.pdbx_strand_id
1 'polypeptide(L)'
;MAHFHTNSSEYINQVIDTNAIMMEIGSDRNEGSTSWFDNFAKIHKQEFYSVDVIDDAENRHTHLENTNFIICDAGSSWTATELPKLNKKINILYLDNYDWGNYPVGINEKNIIKEYARRGVDWSTFECQKEHLAQMVNCLPYMTDKSVVICDDTPFIDHAGIYFGKCSAVVPYLCINGYEVVFKGQNGVILTRGV
;
A
#
# COMPACT_ATOMS: atom_id res chain seq x y z
N MET A 1 -9.14 -5.74 15.72
CA MET A 1 -7.86 -6.34 15.25
C MET A 1 -6.86 -5.21 15.19
N ALA A 2 -5.62 -5.40 15.61
CA ALA A 2 -4.60 -4.37 15.38
C ALA A 2 -4.29 -4.38 13.88
N HIS A 3 -4.44 -3.23 13.22
CA HIS A 3 -4.15 -3.10 11.80
C HIS A 3 -2.65 -3.23 11.56
N PHE A 4 -2.29 -3.81 10.43
CA PHE A 4 -0.90 -4.18 10.14
C PHE A 4 0.05 -2.98 10.10
N HIS A 5 -0.43 -1.81 9.67
CA HIS A 5 0.37 -0.58 9.63
C HIS A 5 1.00 -0.19 10.99
N THR A 6 0.35 -0.53 12.11
CA THR A 6 0.89 -0.23 13.45
C THR A 6 2.17 -1.02 13.78
N ASN A 7 2.38 -2.17 13.15
CA ASN A 7 3.58 -2.98 13.34
C ASN A 7 4.80 -2.41 12.58
N SER A 8 4.58 -1.46 11.71
CA SER A 8 5.63 -0.89 10.85
C SER A 8 6.43 0.22 11.53
N SER A 9 5.98 0.77 12.67
CA SER A 9 6.59 1.95 13.32
C SER A 9 8.08 1.82 13.54
N GLU A 10 8.57 0.64 13.97
CA GLU A 10 9.99 0.39 14.22
C GLU A 10 10.83 0.58 12.94
N TYR A 11 10.34 0.10 11.83
CA TYR A 11 11.04 0.14 10.54
C TYR A 11 10.92 1.50 9.88
N ILE A 12 9.73 2.12 9.92
CA ILE A 12 9.46 3.43 9.36
C ILE A 12 10.35 4.50 10.01
N ASN A 13 10.54 4.44 11.35
CA ASN A 13 11.39 5.39 12.07
C ASN A 13 12.85 5.38 11.61
N GLN A 14 13.32 4.31 10.99
CA GLN A 14 14.71 4.18 10.51
C GLN A 14 14.93 4.85 9.14
N VAL A 15 13.86 5.20 8.43
CA VAL A 15 13.90 5.74 7.07
C VAL A 15 13.31 7.15 6.94
N ILE A 16 13.02 7.81 8.07
CA ILE A 16 12.45 9.16 8.04
C ILE A 16 13.38 10.09 7.25
N ASP A 17 12.82 10.75 6.23
CA ASP A 17 13.51 11.73 5.41
C ASP A 17 12.49 12.81 4.98
N THR A 18 12.68 14.03 5.48
CA THR A 18 11.80 15.17 5.16
C THR A 18 11.88 15.64 3.71
N ASN A 19 12.87 15.17 2.93
CA ASN A 19 12.99 15.45 1.49
C ASN A 19 12.30 14.39 0.63
N ALA A 20 11.83 13.30 1.24
CA ALA A 20 11.07 12.23 0.59
C ALA A 20 9.62 12.25 1.06
N ILE A 21 8.76 11.53 0.35
CA ILE A 21 7.35 11.41 0.67
C ILE A 21 7.01 10.04 1.24
N MET A 22 6.00 10.03 2.09
CA MET A 22 5.23 8.82 2.43
C MET A 22 4.09 8.68 1.43
N MET A 23 3.80 7.46 1.02
CA MET A 23 2.71 7.18 0.09
C MET A 23 1.93 5.94 0.52
N GLU A 24 0.62 6.06 0.52
CA GLU A 24 -0.34 4.98 0.65
C GLU A 24 -1.08 4.83 -0.68
N ILE A 25 -1.24 3.60 -1.16
CA ILE A 25 -2.09 3.29 -2.30
C ILE A 25 -3.21 2.38 -1.83
N GLY A 26 -4.42 2.93 -1.79
CA GLY A 26 -5.59 2.41 -1.12
C GLY A 26 -5.83 3.13 0.21
N SER A 27 -6.67 4.19 0.19
CA SER A 27 -7.08 4.87 1.42
C SER A 27 -7.98 3.97 2.26
N ASP A 28 -7.80 4.00 3.56
CA ASP A 28 -8.60 3.16 4.44
C ASP A 28 -10.10 3.51 4.39
N ARG A 29 -10.94 2.52 4.73
CA ARG A 29 -12.39 2.67 4.86
C ARG A 29 -12.82 2.73 6.33
N ASN A 30 -12.09 3.44 7.18
CA ASN A 30 -12.17 3.52 8.63
C ASN A 30 -11.41 2.41 9.38
N GLU A 31 -10.41 1.83 8.78
CA GLU A 31 -9.51 0.84 9.39
C GLU A 31 -8.35 1.51 10.12
N GLY A 32 -8.08 2.77 9.80
CA GLY A 32 -7.17 3.65 10.53
C GLY A 32 -5.78 3.81 9.94
N SER A 33 -5.45 3.20 8.79
CA SER A 33 -4.13 3.33 8.17
C SER A 33 -3.86 4.77 7.72
N THR A 34 -4.75 5.37 6.95
CA THR A 34 -4.64 6.75 6.46
C THR A 34 -4.48 7.74 7.61
N SER A 35 -5.33 7.62 8.64
CA SER A 35 -5.25 8.49 9.83
C SER A 35 -3.95 8.28 10.62
N TRP A 36 -3.46 7.06 10.69
CA TRP A 36 -2.20 6.76 11.35
C TRP A 36 -1.00 7.36 10.60
N PHE A 37 -0.97 7.24 9.27
CA PHE A 37 0.08 7.84 8.43
C PHE A 37 0.02 9.36 8.44
N ASP A 38 -1.18 9.97 8.42
CA ASP A 38 -1.34 11.43 8.56
C ASP A 38 -0.70 11.95 9.85
N ASN A 39 -1.03 11.31 10.99
CA ASN A 39 -0.45 11.69 12.28
C ASN A 39 1.06 11.47 12.32
N PHE A 40 1.55 10.37 11.76
CA PHE A 40 2.97 10.09 11.67
C PHE A 40 3.70 11.15 10.82
N ALA A 41 3.16 11.49 9.66
CA ALA A 41 3.68 12.51 8.76
C ALA A 41 3.73 13.89 9.45
N LYS A 42 2.68 14.25 10.19
CA LYS A 42 2.62 15.49 10.98
C LYS A 42 3.73 15.56 12.03
N ILE A 43 3.92 14.50 12.80
CA ILE A 43 4.96 14.43 13.83
C ILE A 43 6.37 14.60 13.24
N HIS A 44 6.62 13.96 12.12
CA HIS A 44 7.94 13.92 11.48
C HIS A 44 8.14 15.00 10.41
N LYS A 45 7.13 15.87 10.17
CA LYS A 45 7.14 16.94 9.16
C LYS A 45 7.47 16.41 7.75
N GLN A 46 6.89 15.26 7.44
CA GLN A 46 7.04 14.60 6.14
C GLN A 46 5.75 14.75 5.34
N GLU A 47 5.85 14.92 4.01
CA GLU A 47 4.66 14.94 3.17
C GLU A 47 4.06 13.53 3.06
N PHE A 48 2.75 13.44 3.10
CA PHE A 48 2.01 12.20 2.93
C PHE A 48 1.00 12.31 1.79
N TYR A 49 0.98 11.31 0.95
CA TYR A 49 0.06 11.15 -0.17
C TYR A 49 -0.76 9.87 0.02
N SER A 50 -2.08 9.98 -0.06
CA SER A 50 -3.00 8.84 -0.08
C SER A 50 -3.73 8.80 -1.42
N VAL A 51 -3.50 7.71 -2.16
CA VAL A 51 -4.00 7.51 -3.55
C VAL A 51 -5.10 6.46 -3.53
N ASP A 52 -6.29 6.80 -4.02
CA ASP A 52 -7.41 5.86 -4.09
C ASP A 52 -8.18 6.03 -5.41
N VAL A 53 -9.01 5.03 -5.73
CA VAL A 53 -9.98 5.04 -6.83
C VAL A 53 -11.37 5.47 -6.34
N ILE A 54 -11.57 5.65 -5.06
CA ILE A 54 -12.85 5.99 -4.43
C ILE A 54 -12.94 7.50 -4.29
N ASP A 55 -13.90 8.11 -4.95
CA ASP A 55 -14.13 9.55 -5.03
C ASP A 55 -14.59 10.21 -3.72
N ASP A 56 -14.95 9.40 -2.71
CA ASP A 56 -15.34 9.90 -1.39
C ASP A 56 -14.23 9.78 -0.33
N ALA A 57 -13.03 9.33 -0.69
CA ALA A 57 -11.91 9.16 0.26
C ALA A 57 -11.61 10.48 0.99
N GLU A 58 -11.50 11.59 0.27
CA GLU A 58 -11.29 12.92 0.83
C GLU A 58 -12.41 13.31 1.80
N ASN A 59 -13.67 13.03 1.46
CA ASN A 59 -14.82 13.35 2.29
C ASN A 59 -14.87 12.55 3.59
N ARG A 60 -14.42 11.30 3.56
CA ARG A 60 -14.31 10.44 4.74
C ARG A 60 -13.27 10.93 5.73
N HIS A 61 -12.22 11.57 5.21
CA HIS A 61 -11.04 11.97 5.97
C HIS A 61 -10.86 13.50 6.06
N THR A 62 -11.95 14.27 6.06
CA THR A 62 -11.92 15.75 6.12
C THR A 62 -11.19 16.33 7.34
N HIS A 63 -10.95 15.53 8.37
CA HIS A 63 -10.22 15.94 9.58
C HIS A 63 -8.70 15.79 9.45
N LEU A 64 -8.20 15.18 8.36
CA LEU A 64 -6.77 14.96 8.13
C LEU A 64 -6.17 16.17 7.40
N GLU A 65 -5.25 16.86 8.06
CA GLU A 65 -4.71 18.14 7.57
C GLU A 65 -3.39 17.99 6.80
N ASN A 66 -2.71 16.85 6.95
CA ASN A 66 -1.39 16.61 6.38
C ASN A 66 -1.42 15.64 5.19
N THR A 67 -2.60 15.15 4.83
CA THR A 67 -2.77 14.18 3.75
C THR A 67 -3.08 14.86 2.43
N ASN A 68 -2.27 14.60 1.41
CA ASN A 68 -2.57 14.95 0.03
C ASN A 68 -3.38 13.81 -0.58
N PHE A 69 -4.71 13.96 -0.64
CA PHE A 69 -5.59 12.98 -1.25
C PHE A 69 -5.54 13.08 -2.77
N ILE A 70 -5.44 11.92 -3.42
CA ILE A 70 -5.43 11.78 -4.88
C ILE A 70 -6.47 10.74 -5.27
N ILE A 71 -7.43 11.17 -6.05
CA ILE A 71 -8.45 10.29 -6.63
C ILE A 71 -8.06 9.99 -8.08
N CYS A 72 -8.02 8.73 -8.44
CA CYS A 72 -7.60 8.27 -9.77
C CYS A 72 -8.47 7.11 -10.27
N ASP A 73 -8.39 6.80 -11.56
CA ASP A 73 -9.12 5.66 -12.14
C ASP A 73 -8.52 4.31 -11.76
N ALA A 74 -7.19 4.26 -11.60
CA ALA A 74 -6.45 3.08 -11.14
C ALA A 74 -5.09 3.51 -10.54
N GLY A 75 -4.69 2.90 -9.43
CA GLY A 75 -3.43 3.20 -8.77
C GLY A 75 -2.22 2.93 -9.67
N SER A 76 -2.22 1.84 -10.44
CA SER A 76 -1.15 1.53 -11.39
C SER A 76 -1.06 2.55 -12.53
N SER A 77 -2.19 3.03 -13.04
CA SER A 77 -2.22 4.09 -14.06
C SER A 77 -1.66 5.39 -13.51
N TRP A 78 -2.09 5.79 -12.33
CA TRP A 78 -1.62 7.01 -11.68
C TRP A 78 -0.10 6.94 -11.38
N THR A 79 0.37 5.84 -10.82
CA THR A 79 1.80 5.66 -10.53
C THR A 79 2.67 5.65 -11.78
N ALA A 80 2.13 5.22 -12.93
CA ALA A 80 2.83 5.25 -14.21
C ALA A 80 2.94 6.66 -14.81
N THR A 81 1.89 7.49 -14.67
CA THR A 81 1.75 8.73 -15.43
C THR A 81 1.89 10.00 -14.60
N GLU A 82 1.40 10.01 -13.37
CA GLU A 82 1.34 11.19 -12.52
C GLU A 82 2.45 11.23 -11.45
N LEU A 83 2.79 10.08 -10.85
CA LEU A 83 3.89 10.00 -9.89
C LEU A 83 5.21 10.59 -10.45
N PRO A 84 5.63 10.34 -11.72
CA PRO A 84 6.82 10.96 -12.29
C PRO A 84 6.79 12.49 -12.26
N LYS A 85 5.62 13.09 -12.38
CA LYS A 85 5.44 14.56 -12.43
C LYS A 85 5.62 15.22 -11.07
N LEU A 86 5.45 14.48 -9.98
CA LEU A 86 5.69 14.99 -8.62
C LEU A 86 7.17 15.34 -8.41
N ASN A 87 8.08 14.71 -9.15
CA ASN A 87 9.53 14.88 -9.01
C ASN A 87 10.01 14.69 -7.57
N LYS A 88 9.43 13.72 -6.87
CA LYS A 88 9.72 13.39 -5.48
C LYS A 88 10.18 11.95 -5.35
N LYS A 89 10.93 11.68 -4.27
CA LYS A 89 11.30 10.31 -3.90
C LYS A 89 10.40 9.80 -2.79
N ILE A 90 10.20 8.49 -2.76
CA ILE A 90 9.37 7.79 -1.78
C ILE A 90 10.31 7.02 -0.83
N ASN A 91 10.18 7.23 0.46
CA ASN A 91 10.90 6.43 1.46
C ASN A 91 9.99 5.43 2.19
N ILE A 92 8.68 5.68 2.21
CA ILE A 92 7.69 4.81 2.84
C ILE A 92 6.55 4.61 1.85
N LEU A 93 6.29 3.34 1.50
CA LEU A 93 5.20 2.94 0.62
C LEU A 93 4.32 1.89 1.30
N TYR A 94 3.03 2.17 1.41
CA TYR A 94 2.01 1.24 1.90
C TYR A 94 1.09 0.83 0.75
N LEU A 95 0.93 -0.47 0.54
CA LEU A 95 0.13 -1.05 -0.54
C LEU A 95 -1.07 -1.80 0.05
N ASP A 96 -2.27 -1.26 -0.14
CA ASP A 96 -3.52 -1.78 0.42
C ASP A 96 -4.76 -1.52 -0.45
N ASN A 97 -4.60 -1.20 -1.72
CA ASN A 97 -5.77 -1.06 -2.58
C ASN A 97 -6.35 -2.43 -2.98
N TYR A 98 -7.54 -2.45 -3.56
CA TYR A 98 -8.29 -3.65 -3.92
C TYR A 98 -8.73 -4.53 -2.74
N ASP A 99 -9.91 -5.07 -2.83
CA ASP A 99 -10.39 -6.09 -1.90
C ASP A 99 -9.77 -7.46 -2.24
N TRP A 100 -9.39 -8.21 -1.20
CA TRP A 100 -8.91 -9.57 -1.35
C TRP A 100 -10.01 -10.57 -1.07
N GLY A 101 -10.35 -11.45 -2.03
CA GLY A 101 -11.52 -12.31 -1.97
C GLY A 101 -11.33 -13.72 -1.42
N ASN A 102 -10.11 -14.20 -1.31
CA ASN A 102 -9.81 -15.56 -0.88
C ASN A 102 -9.53 -15.70 0.62
N TYR A 103 -10.23 -14.96 1.45
CA TYR A 103 -10.18 -15.22 2.88
C TYR A 103 -11.01 -16.47 3.21
N PRO A 104 -10.47 -17.38 4.05
CA PRO A 104 -11.23 -18.53 4.53
C PRO A 104 -12.41 -18.11 5.42
N VAL A 105 -12.58 -16.83 5.71
CA VAL A 105 -13.60 -16.27 6.58
C VAL A 105 -14.42 -15.20 5.83
N GLY A 106 -15.31 -15.67 4.94
CA GLY A 106 -16.59 -15.00 4.79
C GLY A 106 -16.66 -13.68 4.02
N ILE A 107 -15.66 -13.23 3.30
CA ILE A 107 -15.89 -12.16 2.33
C ILE A 107 -16.63 -12.77 1.16
N ASN A 108 -17.84 -12.27 0.94
CA ASN A 108 -18.71 -12.72 -0.13
C ASN A 108 -18.15 -12.22 -1.47
N GLU A 109 -17.30 -13.01 -2.13
CA GLU A 109 -16.73 -12.72 -3.46
C GLU A 109 -17.77 -12.20 -4.45
N LYS A 110 -19.00 -12.72 -4.38
CA LYS A 110 -20.10 -12.26 -5.25
C LYS A 110 -20.45 -10.79 -5.03
N ASN A 111 -20.32 -10.28 -3.81
CA ASN A 111 -20.59 -8.88 -3.52
C ASN A 111 -19.43 -8.00 -3.98
N ILE A 112 -18.19 -8.45 -3.79
CA ILE A 112 -17.00 -7.76 -4.30
C ILE A 112 -17.07 -7.67 -5.82
N ILE A 113 -17.29 -8.79 -6.51
CA ILE A 113 -17.42 -8.81 -7.97
C ILE A 113 -18.48 -7.81 -8.46
N LYS A 114 -19.66 -7.78 -7.80
CA LYS A 114 -20.72 -6.84 -8.16
C LYS A 114 -20.33 -5.39 -7.96
N GLU A 115 -19.63 -5.09 -6.87
CA GLU A 115 -19.19 -3.73 -6.56
C GLU A 115 -18.16 -3.24 -7.58
N TYR A 116 -17.18 -4.07 -7.91
CA TYR A 116 -16.18 -3.75 -8.93
C TYR A 116 -16.80 -3.64 -10.34
N ALA A 117 -17.74 -4.54 -10.68
CA ALA A 117 -18.45 -4.48 -11.96
C ALA A 117 -19.26 -3.17 -12.13
N ARG A 118 -19.83 -2.60 -11.05
CA ARG A 118 -20.48 -1.29 -11.07
C ARG A 118 -19.53 -0.16 -11.45
N ARG A 119 -18.25 -0.34 -11.19
CA ARG A 119 -17.17 0.60 -11.53
C ARG A 119 -16.51 0.27 -12.86
N GLY A 120 -17.01 -0.72 -13.60
CA GLY A 120 -16.44 -1.15 -14.87
C GLY A 120 -15.12 -1.93 -14.74
N VAL A 121 -14.84 -2.48 -13.55
CA VAL A 121 -13.62 -3.23 -13.27
C VAL A 121 -13.93 -4.71 -13.13
N ASP A 122 -13.22 -5.55 -13.87
CA ASP A 122 -13.21 -7.00 -13.68
C ASP A 122 -12.37 -7.34 -12.44
N TRP A 123 -13.04 -7.80 -11.38
CA TRP A 123 -12.35 -8.18 -10.16
C TRP A 123 -12.00 -9.66 -10.17
N SER A 124 -10.74 -9.93 -9.84
CA SER A 124 -10.25 -11.27 -9.47
C SER A 124 -9.02 -11.15 -8.57
N THR A 125 -8.67 -12.23 -7.89
CA THR A 125 -7.41 -12.28 -7.11
C THR A 125 -6.18 -12.06 -7.98
N PHE A 126 -6.23 -12.51 -9.24
CA PHE A 126 -5.16 -12.29 -10.20
C PHE A 126 -5.03 -10.81 -10.60
N GLU A 127 -6.15 -10.13 -10.89
CA GLU A 127 -6.13 -8.69 -11.20
C GLU A 127 -5.69 -7.86 -9.99
N CYS A 128 -6.08 -8.24 -8.78
CA CYS A 128 -5.59 -7.63 -7.55
C CYS A 128 -4.05 -7.73 -7.43
N GLN A 129 -3.48 -8.91 -7.60
CA GLN A 129 -2.02 -9.12 -7.54
C GLN A 129 -1.27 -8.39 -8.66
N LYS A 130 -1.83 -8.39 -9.86
CA LYS A 130 -1.27 -7.70 -11.02
C LYS A 130 -1.25 -6.18 -10.81
N GLU A 131 -2.33 -5.63 -10.24
CA GLU A 131 -2.43 -4.19 -9.93
C GLU A 131 -1.36 -3.78 -8.93
N HIS A 132 -1.21 -4.51 -7.81
CA HIS A 132 -0.18 -4.21 -6.81
C HIS A 132 1.23 -4.35 -7.37
N LEU A 133 1.48 -5.37 -8.18
CA LEU A 133 2.78 -5.53 -8.83
C LEU A 133 3.07 -4.36 -9.79
N ALA A 134 2.10 -3.94 -10.59
CA ALA A 134 2.26 -2.80 -11.50
C ALA A 134 2.53 -1.50 -10.73
N GLN A 135 1.83 -1.24 -9.63
CA GLN A 135 2.08 -0.10 -8.75
C GLN A 135 3.52 -0.12 -8.23
N MET A 136 3.97 -1.27 -7.71
CA MET A 136 5.33 -1.38 -7.19
C MET A 136 6.40 -1.22 -8.27
N VAL A 137 6.20 -1.79 -9.45
CA VAL A 137 7.11 -1.63 -10.62
C VAL A 137 7.25 -0.15 -10.97
N ASN A 138 6.14 0.58 -11.00
CA ASN A 138 6.12 2.02 -11.29
C ASN A 138 6.74 2.87 -10.17
N CYS A 139 6.55 2.49 -8.91
CA CYS A 139 7.10 3.21 -7.76
C CYS A 139 8.60 2.97 -7.56
N LEU A 140 9.12 1.80 -7.94
CA LEU A 140 10.50 1.38 -7.63
C LEU A 140 11.58 2.40 -8.06
N PRO A 141 11.52 3.04 -9.25
CA PRO A 141 12.51 4.05 -9.67
C PRO A 141 12.50 5.32 -8.80
N TYR A 142 11.43 5.54 -8.06
CA TYR A 142 11.24 6.70 -7.18
C TYR A 142 11.54 6.39 -5.72
N MET A 143 11.75 5.12 -5.37
CA MET A 143 12.12 4.74 -4.01
C MET A 143 13.52 5.26 -3.66
N THR A 144 13.68 5.76 -2.43
CA THR A 144 14.99 6.16 -1.89
C THR A 144 15.85 4.93 -1.60
N ASP A 145 17.17 5.12 -1.45
CA ASP A 145 18.09 4.02 -1.11
C ASP A 145 17.79 3.42 0.27
N LYS A 146 17.29 4.25 1.21
CA LYS A 146 16.75 3.81 2.49
C LYS A 146 15.23 3.90 2.43
N SER A 147 14.56 2.76 2.36
CA SER A 147 13.11 2.75 2.19
C SER A 147 12.44 1.53 2.82
N VAL A 148 11.16 1.71 3.13
CA VAL A 148 10.27 0.66 3.66
C VAL A 148 9.09 0.49 2.70
N VAL A 149 8.77 -0.76 2.37
CA VAL A 149 7.54 -1.13 1.68
C VAL A 149 6.72 -2.02 2.60
N ILE A 150 5.47 -1.67 2.79
CA ILE A 150 4.50 -2.37 3.61
C ILE A 150 3.44 -2.95 2.68
N CYS A 151 3.30 -4.26 2.70
CA CYS A 151 2.33 -5.01 1.91
C CYS A 151 1.23 -5.53 2.84
N ASP A 152 0.06 -4.89 2.82
CA ASP A 152 -1.08 -5.36 3.61
C ASP A 152 -1.77 -6.57 2.97
N ASP A 153 -2.59 -7.27 3.75
CA ASP A 153 -3.30 -8.48 3.32
C ASP A 153 -2.39 -9.49 2.58
N THR A 154 -1.14 -9.62 3.04
CA THR A 154 -0.13 -10.49 2.40
C THR A 154 0.53 -11.40 3.44
N PRO A 155 -0.21 -12.37 4.01
CA PRO A 155 0.33 -13.30 4.99
C PRO A 155 1.39 -14.22 4.38
N PHE A 156 2.35 -14.60 5.21
CA PHE A 156 3.27 -15.68 4.90
C PHE A 156 2.69 -17.01 5.39
N ILE A 157 2.65 -18.01 4.53
CA ILE A 157 2.14 -19.36 4.82
C ILE A 157 3.34 -20.26 5.11
N ASP A 158 3.69 -20.42 6.39
CA ASP A 158 4.91 -21.10 6.84
C ASP A 158 5.07 -22.53 6.28
N HIS A 159 4.02 -23.35 6.36
CA HIS A 159 4.08 -24.74 5.92
C HIS A 159 4.22 -24.90 4.39
N ALA A 160 3.87 -23.86 3.63
CA ALA A 160 4.01 -23.83 2.17
C ALA A 160 5.23 -23.02 1.72
N GLY A 161 5.83 -22.22 2.59
CA GLY A 161 6.95 -21.36 2.27
C GLY A 161 6.64 -20.25 1.26
N ILE A 162 5.38 -19.79 1.19
CA ILE A 162 4.91 -18.83 0.19
C ILE A 162 4.24 -17.61 0.83
N TYR A 163 4.32 -16.48 0.14
CA TYR A 163 3.48 -15.33 0.40
C TYR A 163 2.15 -15.49 -0.33
N PHE A 164 1.07 -15.17 0.36
CA PHE A 164 -0.28 -15.25 -0.17
C PHE A 164 -0.96 -13.87 -0.05
N GLY A 165 -1.95 -13.56 -0.87
CA GLY A 165 -2.69 -12.32 -0.74
C GLY A 165 -2.33 -11.27 -1.80
N LYS A 166 -2.67 -10.02 -1.51
CA LYS A 166 -2.63 -8.88 -2.44
C LYS A 166 -1.25 -8.69 -3.08
N CYS A 167 -0.21 -8.65 -2.26
CA CYS A 167 1.16 -8.36 -2.70
C CYS A 167 2.04 -9.60 -2.85
N SER A 168 1.46 -10.81 -3.00
CA SER A 168 2.24 -12.05 -3.12
C SER A 168 3.26 -12.04 -4.27
N ALA A 169 2.98 -11.31 -5.36
CA ALA A 169 3.91 -11.12 -6.48
C ALA A 169 4.90 -9.95 -6.22
N VAL A 170 4.52 -8.98 -5.39
CA VAL A 170 5.36 -7.83 -5.04
C VAL A 170 6.56 -8.26 -4.20
N VAL A 171 6.35 -9.16 -3.23
CA VAL A 171 7.42 -9.56 -2.29
C VAL A 171 8.64 -10.14 -3.02
N PRO A 172 8.52 -11.18 -3.87
CA PRO A 172 9.67 -11.70 -4.60
C PRO A 172 10.28 -10.67 -5.56
N TYR A 173 9.46 -9.81 -6.17
CA TYR A 173 9.94 -8.73 -7.02
C TYR A 173 10.83 -7.75 -6.23
N LEU A 174 10.43 -7.35 -5.04
CA LEU A 174 11.22 -6.47 -4.17
C LEU A 174 12.52 -7.15 -3.71
N CYS A 175 12.48 -8.43 -3.34
CA CYS A 175 13.68 -9.17 -2.94
C CYS A 175 14.74 -9.21 -4.05
N ILE A 176 14.34 -9.40 -5.31
CA ILE A 176 15.25 -9.35 -6.48
C ILE A 176 15.83 -7.93 -6.66
N ASN A 177 15.12 -6.89 -6.22
CA ASN A 177 15.53 -5.49 -6.31
C ASN A 177 16.19 -4.97 -5.02
N GLY A 178 16.75 -5.86 -4.20
CA GLY A 178 17.60 -5.51 -3.06
C GLY A 178 16.86 -5.15 -1.77
N TYR A 179 15.58 -5.51 -1.66
CA TYR A 179 14.85 -5.43 -0.40
C TYR A 179 14.97 -6.72 0.39
N GLU A 180 14.98 -6.57 1.71
CA GLU A 180 14.95 -7.68 2.66
C GLU A 180 13.61 -7.71 3.39
N VAL A 181 13.08 -8.91 3.59
CA VAL A 181 11.87 -9.10 4.40
C VAL A 181 12.26 -9.05 5.87
N VAL A 182 11.85 -8.03 6.58
CA VAL A 182 12.17 -7.81 7.99
C VAL A 182 11.06 -8.22 8.95
N PHE A 183 9.83 -8.28 8.44
CA PHE A 183 8.68 -8.71 9.23
C PHE A 183 7.71 -9.55 8.37
N LYS A 184 7.23 -10.65 8.95
CA LYS A 184 6.22 -11.54 8.38
C LYS A 184 5.09 -11.69 9.40
N GLY A 185 3.92 -11.17 9.07
CA GLY A 185 2.73 -11.25 9.91
C GLY A 185 1.62 -12.10 9.30
N GLN A 186 0.57 -12.29 10.07
CA GLN A 186 -0.66 -12.96 9.60
C GLN A 186 -1.43 -12.11 8.58
N ASN A 187 -1.24 -10.78 8.61
CA ASN A 187 -2.00 -9.84 7.79
C ASN A 187 -1.11 -9.10 6.78
N GLY A 188 0.22 -9.31 6.79
CA GLY A 188 1.06 -8.60 5.83
C GLY A 188 2.55 -8.82 6.05
N VAL A 189 3.34 -8.13 5.24
CA VAL A 189 4.80 -8.24 5.17
C VAL A 189 5.42 -6.84 5.13
N ILE A 190 6.54 -6.66 5.82
CA ILE A 190 7.35 -5.44 5.74
C ILE A 190 8.69 -5.78 5.13
N LEU A 191 9.07 -5.00 4.12
CA LEU A 191 10.37 -5.11 3.46
C LEU A 191 11.12 -3.77 3.59
N THR A 192 12.43 -3.87 3.76
CA THR A 192 13.32 -2.69 3.85
C THR A 192 14.46 -2.79 2.86
N ARG A 193 15.00 -1.62 2.49
CA ARG A 193 16.23 -1.51 1.73
C ARG A 193 17.11 -0.46 2.38
N GLY A 194 18.43 -0.75 2.55
CA GLY A 194 19.40 0.19 3.09
C GLY A 194 19.26 0.52 4.59
N VAL A 195 18.56 -0.33 5.34
CA VAL A 195 18.26 -0.15 6.77
C VAL A 195 19.01 -1.21 7.57
#